data_f6bbebc5b400648c6d8cfe17acde0871
#
_entry.id   f6bbebc5b400648c6d8cfe17acde0871
#
_cell.length_a   1.000
_cell.length_b   1.000
_cell.length_c   1.000
_cell.angle_alpha   90.00
_cell.angle_beta   90.00
_cell.angle_gamma   90.00
#
_symmetry.space_group_name_H-M   'P 1'
#
loop_
_entity.id
_entity.type
_entity.pdbx_description
1 polymer ?
#
loop_
_entity_poly.entity_id
_entity_poly.type
_entity_poly.pdbx_seq_one_letter_code
_entity_poly.pdbx_strand_id
1 'polypeptide(L)'
;TIVHWDEATRAVHALDGGPLPAGHVIIDPDLAKTLEQVGAEGAATAYVGDLGARVVADMAQRGGLVTATDLREYRPVVRPALRSRLGDWDLACNPPPAIGGPVLTAMLRLLADAPTPVTPLVAAQVMRRVLDLRLERVDVAPDLAVAGLDLLRDIAGSDGLGLPTSASTAHVSVVDEDGMACALTASSGYGSGMTIAGTGVLANNALGEPELNRRGLHALEPGTRMASNMAPTTGRSRDGARLAIGTPGADRITTALAQVLVHVCLHGEGLQEAIDRPRLHVRHLDDGSVRIDHERDDDLAASLADSDLPRHEHEPHAMFFGGVGAAMQHESGALSAGADPRRAAATAVG
;
A
#
# COMPACT_ATOMS: atom_id res chain seq x y z
N THR A 1 19.06 -12.86 -1.58
CA THR A 1 17.71 -12.56 -2.10
C THR A 1 16.69 -13.43 -1.36
N ILE A 2 15.54 -12.90 -0.98
CA ILE A 2 14.52 -13.59 -0.14
C ILE A 2 14.05 -14.91 -0.80
N VAL A 3 13.87 -14.92 -2.13
CA VAL A 3 13.42 -16.10 -2.90
C VAL A 3 14.38 -17.28 -2.93
N HIS A 4 15.54 -17.19 -2.29
CA HIS A 4 16.54 -18.25 -2.23
C HIS A 4 16.67 -18.89 -0.84
N TRP A 5 15.73 -18.63 0.08
CA TRP A 5 15.87 -19.05 1.47
C TRP A 5 15.71 -20.56 1.64
N ASP A 6 14.70 -21.19 1.04
CA ASP A 6 14.53 -22.65 1.10
C ASP A 6 14.66 -23.33 -0.27
N GLU A 7 14.77 -24.68 -0.25
CA GLU A 7 14.99 -25.48 -1.45
C GLU A 7 13.78 -25.47 -2.39
N ALA A 8 12.56 -25.56 -1.83
CA ALA A 8 11.33 -25.53 -2.62
C ALA A 8 11.14 -24.18 -3.33
N THR A 9 11.42 -23.09 -2.65
CA THR A 9 11.38 -21.75 -3.26
C THR A 9 12.46 -21.58 -4.33
N ARG A 10 13.69 -22.07 -4.08
CA ARG A 10 14.76 -22.04 -5.10
C ARG A 10 14.43 -22.84 -6.34
N ALA A 11 13.80 -23.99 -6.19
CA ALA A 11 13.46 -24.86 -7.32
C ALA A 11 12.54 -24.17 -8.34
N VAL A 12 11.70 -23.23 -7.90
CA VAL A 12 10.75 -22.50 -8.76
C VAL A 12 11.27 -21.12 -9.15
N HIS A 13 11.99 -20.42 -8.26
CA HIS A 13 12.33 -19.01 -8.40
C HIS A 13 13.82 -18.73 -8.63
N ALA A 14 14.64 -19.76 -8.84
CA ALA A 14 16.05 -19.61 -9.13
C ALA A 14 16.48 -20.45 -10.33
N LEU A 15 17.51 -19.98 -11.06
CA LEU A 15 18.16 -20.69 -12.16
C LEU A 15 19.67 -20.64 -11.91
N ASP A 16 20.33 -21.78 -11.94
CA ASP A 16 21.79 -21.91 -11.75
C ASP A 16 22.30 -21.20 -10.47
N GLY A 17 21.48 -21.20 -9.41
CA GLY A 17 21.79 -20.56 -8.12
C GLY A 17 21.62 -19.04 -8.09
N GLY A 18 21.19 -18.42 -9.20
CA GLY A 18 20.89 -17.00 -9.33
C GLY A 18 19.38 -16.70 -9.47
N PRO A 19 18.98 -15.44 -9.49
CA PRO A 19 17.60 -15.04 -9.76
C PRO A 19 17.21 -15.36 -11.20
N LEU A 20 15.92 -15.62 -11.44
CA LEU A 20 15.39 -15.82 -12.78
C LEU A 20 15.62 -14.58 -13.66
N PRO A 21 16.03 -14.73 -14.90
CA PRO A 21 16.15 -13.62 -15.84
C PRO A 21 14.76 -13.07 -16.22
N ALA A 22 14.72 -11.82 -16.64
CA ALA A 22 13.51 -11.21 -17.17
C ALA A 22 12.99 -12.02 -18.38
N GLY A 23 11.66 -12.26 -18.42
CA GLY A 23 11.02 -13.04 -19.47
C GLY A 23 11.04 -14.56 -19.24
N HIS A 24 11.66 -15.06 -18.16
CA HIS A 24 11.59 -16.46 -17.79
C HIS A 24 10.15 -16.86 -17.44
N VAL A 25 9.67 -17.96 -18.01
CA VAL A 25 8.34 -18.50 -17.70
C VAL A 25 8.42 -19.36 -16.45
N ILE A 26 7.74 -18.95 -15.39
CA ILE A 26 7.64 -19.74 -14.15
C ILE A 26 6.55 -20.80 -14.32
N ILE A 27 6.89 -22.06 -14.05
CA ILE A 27 5.94 -23.18 -14.02
C ILE A 27 5.99 -23.78 -12.61
N ASP A 28 4.87 -23.70 -11.89
CA ASP A 28 4.73 -24.27 -10.55
C ASP A 28 3.53 -25.23 -10.51
N PRO A 29 3.76 -26.55 -10.68
CA PRO A 29 2.69 -27.55 -10.69
C PRO A 29 1.98 -27.69 -9.32
N ASP A 30 2.65 -27.40 -8.23
CA ASP A 30 2.04 -27.49 -6.90
C ASP A 30 1.13 -26.28 -6.63
N LEU A 31 1.53 -25.09 -7.07
CA LEU A 31 0.64 -23.92 -7.04
C LEU A 31 -0.58 -24.11 -7.95
N ALA A 32 -0.40 -24.71 -9.14
CA ALA A 32 -1.52 -25.00 -10.03
C ALA A 32 -2.56 -25.91 -9.34
N LYS A 33 -2.14 -27.01 -8.72
CA LYS A 33 -3.06 -27.90 -7.95
C LYS A 33 -3.72 -27.18 -6.79
N THR A 34 -2.99 -26.31 -6.08
CA THR A 34 -3.54 -25.52 -4.97
C THR A 34 -4.62 -24.55 -5.46
N LEU A 35 -4.40 -23.89 -6.60
CA LEU A 35 -5.40 -23.01 -7.21
C LEU A 35 -6.63 -23.78 -7.69
N GLU A 36 -6.46 -24.94 -8.30
CA GLU A 36 -7.57 -25.84 -8.67
C GLU A 36 -8.37 -26.27 -7.44
N GLN A 37 -7.68 -26.64 -6.36
CA GLN A 37 -8.34 -27.01 -5.09
C GLN A 37 -9.13 -25.84 -4.51
N VAL A 38 -8.54 -24.63 -4.45
CA VAL A 38 -9.26 -23.43 -3.99
C VAL A 38 -10.46 -23.11 -4.89
N GLY A 39 -10.31 -23.29 -6.20
CA GLY A 39 -11.43 -23.13 -7.16
C GLY A 39 -12.59 -24.10 -6.93
N ALA A 40 -12.28 -25.36 -6.58
CA ALA A 40 -13.28 -26.41 -6.36
C ALA A 40 -13.91 -26.34 -4.95
N GLU A 41 -13.14 -26.08 -3.91
CA GLU A 41 -13.53 -26.15 -2.50
C GLU A 41 -13.86 -24.78 -1.88
N GLY A 42 -13.50 -23.68 -2.57
CA GLY A 42 -13.64 -22.32 -2.09
C GLY A 42 -12.57 -21.94 -1.06
N ALA A 43 -12.59 -20.69 -0.60
CA ALA A 43 -11.60 -20.13 0.32
C ALA A 43 -11.53 -20.86 1.68
N ALA A 44 -12.55 -21.59 2.08
CA ALA A 44 -12.60 -22.31 3.33
C ALA A 44 -11.49 -23.37 3.46
N THR A 45 -11.01 -23.95 2.33
CA THR A 45 -9.93 -24.95 2.34
C THR A 45 -8.63 -24.38 2.91
N ALA A 46 -8.37 -23.06 2.69
CA ALA A 46 -7.17 -22.38 3.21
C ALA A 46 -7.21 -22.12 4.75
N TYR A 47 -8.39 -22.23 5.36
CA TYR A 47 -8.55 -21.93 6.80
C TYR A 47 -8.92 -23.15 7.64
N VAL A 48 -9.88 -23.95 7.19
CA VAL A 48 -10.40 -25.09 7.95
C VAL A 48 -10.37 -26.41 7.16
N GLY A 49 -9.88 -26.38 5.91
CA GLY A 49 -9.74 -27.56 5.05
C GLY A 49 -8.29 -28.05 4.96
N ASP A 50 -8.03 -28.84 3.92
CA ASP A 50 -6.75 -29.53 3.70
C ASP A 50 -5.56 -28.55 3.50
N LEU A 51 -5.77 -27.48 2.75
CA LEU A 51 -4.72 -26.47 2.56
C LEU A 51 -4.34 -25.79 3.87
N GLY A 52 -5.32 -25.45 4.71
CA GLY A 52 -5.08 -24.91 6.05
C GLY A 52 -4.32 -25.89 6.94
N ALA A 53 -4.65 -27.18 6.87
CA ALA A 53 -3.94 -28.21 7.62
C ALA A 53 -2.47 -28.35 7.20
N ARG A 54 -2.17 -28.24 5.91
CA ARG A 54 -0.78 -28.23 5.38
C ARG A 54 -0.01 -27.00 5.87
N VAL A 55 -0.63 -25.82 5.86
CA VAL A 55 -0.01 -24.59 6.40
C VAL A 55 0.37 -24.78 7.86
N VAL A 56 -0.54 -25.30 8.70
CA VAL A 56 -0.28 -25.52 10.12
C VAL A 56 0.82 -26.58 10.36
N ALA A 57 0.81 -27.66 9.58
CA ALA A 57 1.82 -28.70 9.68
C ALA A 57 3.23 -28.18 9.32
N ASP A 58 3.36 -27.42 8.23
CA ASP A 58 4.62 -26.80 7.81
C ASP A 58 5.10 -25.76 8.84
N MET A 59 4.20 -24.92 9.36
CA MET A 59 4.50 -23.97 10.43
C MET A 59 5.03 -24.67 11.68
N ALA A 60 4.36 -25.72 12.14
CA ALA A 60 4.79 -26.47 13.32
C ALA A 60 6.17 -27.12 13.12
N GLN A 61 6.43 -27.67 11.94
CA GLN A 61 7.71 -28.30 11.60
C GLN A 61 8.88 -27.30 11.57
N ARG A 62 8.62 -26.05 11.18
CA ARG A 62 9.61 -24.97 11.06
C ARG A 62 9.70 -24.07 12.30
N GLY A 63 8.94 -24.36 13.36
CA GLY A 63 8.88 -23.50 14.56
C GLY A 63 8.12 -22.18 14.36
N GLY A 64 7.23 -22.14 13.35
CA GLY A 64 6.36 -20.98 13.09
C GLY A 64 5.24 -20.85 14.12
N LEU A 65 4.57 -19.70 14.14
CA LEU A 65 3.60 -19.35 15.20
C LEU A 65 2.14 -19.60 14.82
N VAL A 66 1.82 -19.78 13.53
CA VAL A 66 0.45 -19.94 13.05
C VAL A 66 -0.08 -21.33 13.42
N THR A 67 -1.21 -21.38 14.12
CA THR A 67 -1.87 -22.60 14.58
C THR A 67 -3.19 -22.86 13.85
N ALA A 68 -3.74 -24.07 13.99
CA ALA A 68 -5.08 -24.39 13.48
C ALA A 68 -6.18 -23.51 14.13
N THR A 69 -5.98 -23.05 15.34
CA THR A 69 -6.90 -22.13 16.02
C THR A 69 -6.88 -20.77 15.37
N ASP A 70 -5.70 -20.22 15.06
CA ASP A 70 -5.57 -18.93 14.38
C ASP A 70 -6.29 -18.94 13.03
N LEU A 71 -6.09 -19.97 12.21
CA LEU A 71 -6.77 -20.10 10.92
C LEU A 71 -8.29 -20.24 11.09
N ARG A 72 -8.74 -21.11 12.01
CA ARG A 72 -10.16 -21.36 12.24
C ARG A 72 -10.90 -20.13 12.77
N GLU A 73 -10.25 -19.31 13.59
CA GLU A 73 -10.84 -18.12 14.22
C GLU A 73 -10.73 -16.86 13.36
N TYR A 74 -9.85 -16.86 12.36
CA TYR A 74 -9.74 -15.73 11.46
C TYR A 74 -11.06 -15.44 10.73
N ARG A 75 -11.47 -14.19 10.72
CA ARG A 75 -12.64 -13.71 9.96
C ARG A 75 -12.32 -12.39 9.27
N PRO A 76 -12.75 -12.21 8.02
CA PRO A 76 -12.77 -10.88 7.42
C PRO A 76 -13.72 -9.98 8.20
N VAL A 77 -13.37 -8.71 8.33
CA VAL A 77 -14.18 -7.71 9.04
C VAL A 77 -14.61 -6.63 8.08
N VAL A 78 -15.93 -6.47 7.92
CA VAL A 78 -16.52 -5.36 7.18
C VAL A 78 -16.61 -4.15 8.12
N ARG A 79 -16.12 -3.00 7.67
CA ARG A 79 -16.15 -1.75 8.41
C ARG A 79 -16.70 -0.62 7.54
N PRO A 80 -17.41 0.36 8.12
CA PRO A 80 -17.72 1.60 7.41
C PRO A 80 -16.45 2.27 6.93
N ALA A 81 -16.43 2.69 5.67
CA ALA A 81 -15.28 3.38 5.11
C ALA A 81 -15.06 4.74 5.78
N LEU A 82 -13.78 5.12 5.92
CA LEU A 82 -13.40 6.48 6.31
C LEU A 82 -13.62 7.42 5.12
N ARG A 83 -14.35 8.50 5.34
CA ARG A 83 -14.74 9.45 4.29
C ARG A 83 -14.00 10.78 4.43
N SER A 84 -13.62 11.33 3.27
CA SER A 84 -13.03 12.66 3.16
C SER A 84 -13.51 13.34 1.88
N ARG A 85 -13.38 14.67 1.82
CA ARG A 85 -13.64 15.45 0.60
C ARG A 85 -12.34 16.08 0.12
N LEU A 86 -12.14 16.06 -1.21
CA LEU A 86 -11.06 16.75 -1.89
C LEU A 86 -11.62 17.44 -3.15
N GLY A 87 -11.74 18.77 -3.11
CA GLY A 87 -12.48 19.51 -4.14
C GLY A 87 -13.93 19.04 -4.24
N ASP A 88 -14.36 18.69 -5.43
CA ASP A 88 -15.69 18.15 -5.70
C ASP A 88 -15.82 16.63 -5.55
N TRP A 89 -14.79 15.97 -5.03
CA TRP A 89 -14.76 14.52 -4.85
C TRP A 89 -15.04 14.11 -3.40
N ASP A 90 -16.00 13.21 -3.21
CA ASP A 90 -16.19 12.44 -1.98
C ASP A 90 -15.37 11.15 -2.09
N LEU A 91 -14.35 11.02 -1.24
CA LEU A 91 -13.42 9.89 -1.22
C LEU A 91 -13.72 8.96 -0.03
N ALA A 92 -13.50 7.68 -0.23
CA ALA A 92 -13.69 6.64 0.77
C ALA A 92 -12.51 5.68 0.78
N CYS A 93 -11.87 5.50 1.94
CA CYS A 93 -10.74 4.59 2.12
C CYS A 93 -10.93 3.70 3.36
N ASN A 94 -10.01 2.77 3.58
CA ASN A 94 -10.07 1.85 4.70
C ASN A 94 -9.92 2.57 6.05
N PRO A 95 -10.77 2.22 7.04
CA PRO A 95 -10.74 2.85 8.36
C PRO A 95 -9.66 2.21 9.26
N PRO A 96 -9.40 2.78 10.47
CA PRO A 96 -8.65 2.09 11.51
C PRO A 96 -9.21 0.67 11.80
N PRO A 97 -8.37 -0.27 12.25
CA PRO A 97 -6.98 -0.12 12.71
C PRO A 97 -5.91 -0.08 11.61
N ALA A 98 -6.29 -0.02 10.32
CA ALA A 98 -5.34 0.31 9.27
C ALA A 98 -4.77 1.73 9.51
N ILE A 99 -3.50 1.92 9.21
CA ILE A 99 -2.82 3.21 9.35
C ILE A 99 -2.93 4.01 8.04
N GLY A 100 -2.87 3.33 6.90
CA GLY A 100 -2.82 3.99 5.59
C GLY A 100 -4.01 4.90 5.31
N GLY A 101 -5.24 4.43 5.55
CA GLY A 101 -6.44 5.24 5.34
C GLY A 101 -6.50 6.51 6.18
N PRO A 102 -6.32 6.46 7.52
CA PRO A 102 -6.22 7.64 8.36
C PRO A 102 -5.13 8.62 7.94
N VAL A 103 -3.92 8.13 7.64
CA VAL A 103 -2.79 8.99 7.22
C VAL A 103 -3.08 9.66 5.88
N LEU A 104 -3.61 8.91 4.89
CA LEU A 104 -4.03 9.50 3.61
C LEU A 104 -5.13 10.55 3.82
N THR A 105 -6.17 10.24 4.59
CA THR A 105 -7.27 11.17 4.88
C THR A 105 -6.77 12.43 5.56
N ALA A 106 -5.80 12.31 6.47
CA ALA A 106 -5.13 13.41 7.13
C ALA A 106 -4.45 14.35 6.12
N MET A 107 -3.64 13.78 5.22
CA MET A 107 -2.98 14.54 4.15
C MET A 107 -4.01 15.25 3.25
N LEU A 108 -5.02 14.50 2.80
CA LEU A 108 -6.05 15.06 1.89
C LEU A 108 -6.84 16.22 2.51
N ARG A 109 -7.15 16.17 3.81
CA ARG A 109 -7.82 17.29 4.51
C ARG A 109 -6.96 18.55 4.53
N LEU A 110 -5.67 18.42 4.87
CA LEU A 110 -4.76 19.57 4.88
C LEU A 110 -4.53 20.12 3.46
N LEU A 111 -4.45 19.23 2.44
CA LEU A 111 -4.27 19.63 1.05
C LEU A 111 -5.54 20.28 0.46
N ALA A 112 -6.73 19.88 0.93
CA ALA A 112 -7.99 20.52 0.54
C ALA A 112 -8.11 21.98 1.00
N ASP A 113 -7.49 22.31 2.15
CA ASP A 113 -7.46 23.65 2.71
C ASP A 113 -6.26 24.48 2.22
N ALA A 114 -5.36 23.88 1.43
CA ALA A 114 -4.17 24.53 0.91
C ALA A 114 -4.48 25.47 -0.29
N PRO A 115 -3.63 26.47 -0.55
CA PRO A 115 -3.75 27.29 -1.78
C PRO A 115 -3.71 26.42 -3.04
N THR A 116 -4.58 26.73 -4.00
CA THR A 116 -4.62 26.03 -5.31
C THR A 116 -3.96 26.89 -6.38
N PRO A 117 -3.07 26.35 -7.24
CA PRO A 117 -2.66 24.94 -7.28
C PRO A 117 -1.77 24.54 -6.08
N VAL A 118 -1.93 23.32 -5.59
CA VAL A 118 -1.07 22.75 -4.55
C VAL A 118 0.33 22.54 -5.12
N THR A 119 1.31 23.26 -4.59
CA THR A 119 2.71 23.13 -5.03
C THR A 119 3.40 21.92 -4.39
N PRO A 120 4.47 21.39 -5.01
CA PRO A 120 5.28 20.33 -4.41
C PRO A 120 5.83 20.68 -3.01
N LEU A 121 6.19 21.94 -2.76
CA LEU A 121 6.63 22.39 -1.43
C LEU A 121 5.52 22.27 -0.40
N VAL A 122 4.30 22.71 -0.73
CA VAL A 122 3.12 22.56 0.16
C VAL A 122 2.82 21.09 0.41
N ALA A 123 2.88 20.25 -0.63
CA ALA A 123 2.71 18.81 -0.47
C ALA A 123 3.76 18.20 0.47
N ALA A 124 5.04 18.58 0.35
CA ALA A 124 6.11 18.14 1.23
C ALA A 124 5.87 18.57 2.70
N GLN A 125 5.43 19.80 2.93
CA GLN A 125 5.11 20.31 4.27
C GLN A 125 3.96 19.55 4.91
N VAL A 126 2.89 19.26 4.15
CA VAL A 126 1.75 18.44 4.62
C VAL A 126 2.19 17.02 4.91
N MET A 127 2.97 16.39 4.02
CA MET A 127 3.53 15.06 4.23
C MET A 127 4.38 15.02 5.51
N ARG A 128 5.29 15.98 5.68
CA ARG A 128 6.13 16.11 6.87
C ARG A 128 5.27 16.09 8.12
N ARG A 129 4.33 17.01 8.22
CA ARG A 129 3.45 17.17 9.38
C ARG A 129 2.67 15.91 9.72
N VAL A 130 2.05 15.27 8.72
CA VAL A 130 1.20 14.08 8.97
C VAL A 130 2.05 12.86 9.31
N LEU A 131 3.21 12.70 8.67
CA LEU A 131 4.12 11.59 8.97
C LEU A 131 4.77 11.74 10.35
N ASP A 132 5.13 12.94 10.76
CA ASP A 132 5.60 13.25 12.11
C ASP A 132 4.56 12.78 13.16
N LEU A 133 3.30 13.21 13.03
CA LEU A 133 2.21 12.82 13.93
C LEU A 133 1.94 11.30 13.92
N ARG A 134 2.01 10.68 12.74
CA ARG A 134 1.88 9.23 12.62
C ARG A 134 2.89 8.52 13.49
N LEU A 135 4.15 8.87 13.35
CA LEU A 135 5.27 8.19 14.00
C LEU A 135 5.28 8.43 15.50
N GLU A 136 4.95 9.64 15.92
CA GLU A 136 4.89 10.02 17.32
C GLU A 136 3.73 9.36 18.07
N ARG A 137 2.57 9.19 17.43
CA ARG A 137 1.34 8.84 18.13
C ARG A 137 0.66 7.57 17.64
N VAL A 138 0.69 7.28 16.34
CA VAL A 138 -0.03 6.14 15.78
C VAL A 138 0.82 4.87 15.81
N ASP A 139 2.04 4.94 15.30
CA ASP A 139 2.89 3.76 15.13
C ASP A 139 3.36 3.15 16.48
N VAL A 140 3.33 3.94 17.56
CA VAL A 140 3.68 3.51 18.92
C VAL A 140 2.48 3.21 19.82
N ALA A 141 1.26 3.46 19.33
CA ALA A 141 0.06 3.30 20.12
C ALA A 141 -0.27 1.82 20.42
N PRO A 142 -0.76 1.52 21.62
CA PRO A 142 -1.26 0.17 21.95
C PRO A 142 -2.56 -0.18 21.21
N ASP A 143 -3.38 0.82 20.86
CA ASP A 143 -4.64 0.69 20.15
C ASP A 143 -4.63 1.54 18.88
N LEU A 144 -4.42 0.89 17.74
CA LEU A 144 -4.37 1.53 16.44
C LEU A 144 -5.74 2.07 15.98
N ALA A 145 -6.84 1.51 16.50
CA ALA A 145 -8.17 2.00 16.14
C ALA A 145 -8.43 3.37 16.78
N VAL A 146 -8.07 3.53 18.04
CA VAL A 146 -8.17 4.83 18.75
C VAL A 146 -7.17 5.83 18.16
N ALA A 147 -5.90 5.46 18.04
CA ALA A 147 -4.85 6.33 17.56
C ALA A 147 -5.09 6.86 16.13
N GLY A 148 -5.63 6.03 15.23
CA GLY A 148 -5.98 6.46 13.88
C GLY A 148 -7.14 7.48 13.85
N LEU A 149 -8.08 7.41 14.79
CA LEU A 149 -9.12 8.42 14.94
C LEU A 149 -8.59 9.69 15.60
N ASP A 150 -7.68 9.57 16.57
CA ASP A 150 -7.05 10.70 17.24
C ASP A 150 -6.17 11.50 16.29
N LEU A 151 -5.40 10.83 15.42
CA LEU A 151 -4.66 11.49 14.33
C LEU A 151 -5.57 12.44 13.53
N LEU A 152 -6.78 12.00 13.20
CA LEU A 152 -7.73 12.81 12.43
C LEU A 152 -8.33 13.99 13.20
N ARG A 153 -8.30 13.95 14.56
CA ARG A 153 -8.69 15.08 15.41
C ARG A 153 -7.54 16.07 15.60
N ASP A 154 -6.32 15.55 15.74
CA ASP A 154 -5.15 16.31 16.19
C ASP A 154 -4.34 16.95 15.04
N ILE A 155 -4.70 16.71 13.78
CA ILE A 155 -4.08 17.38 12.61
C ILE A 155 -4.04 18.91 12.78
N ALA A 156 -4.83 19.44 13.69
CA ALA A 156 -4.83 20.85 14.04
C ALA A 156 -3.59 21.34 14.83
N GLY A 157 -2.70 20.48 15.33
CA GLY A 157 -1.48 20.92 16.04
C GLY A 157 -0.55 19.83 16.55
N SER A 158 0.65 19.67 16.06
CA SER A 158 1.94 19.29 16.73
C SER A 158 3.04 18.73 15.80
N ASP A 159 4.30 18.65 16.29
CA ASP A 159 5.55 18.27 15.60
C ASP A 159 6.10 16.94 16.14
N GLY A 160 6.84 16.14 15.34
CA GLY A 160 7.49 14.88 15.77
C GLY A 160 8.12 14.00 14.69
N LEU A 161 9.05 13.09 15.03
CA LEU A 161 10.03 12.38 14.19
C LEU A 161 9.71 10.90 13.83
N GLY A 162 10.35 10.31 12.79
CA GLY A 162 10.14 8.94 12.39
C GLY A 162 11.13 8.22 11.45
N LEU A 163 10.94 6.99 11.00
CA LEU A 163 11.91 6.08 10.34
C LEU A 163 11.40 5.37 9.05
N PRO A 164 12.28 4.84 8.16
CA PRO A 164 11.95 4.39 6.80
C PRO A 164 11.77 2.88 6.61
N THR A 165 11.20 2.43 5.46
CA THR A 165 11.36 1.07 4.89
C THR A 165 10.69 0.80 3.53
N SER A 166 10.80 -0.47 2.98
CA SER A 166 10.35 -0.92 1.66
C SER A 166 9.60 -2.27 1.74
N ALA A 167 8.50 -2.50 0.98
CA ALA A 167 7.71 -3.75 0.99
C ALA A 167 7.14 -4.15 -0.38
N SER A 168 6.73 -5.43 -0.53
CA SER A 168 6.08 -6.00 -1.72
C SER A 168 4.57 -6.03 -1.57
N THR A 169 3.88 -5.18 -2.30
CA THR A 169 2.42 -5.02 -2.29
C THR A 169 1.88 -5.02 -3.73
N ALA A 170 0.70 -5.58 -3.97
CA ALA A 170 -0.03 -5.51 -5.23
C ALA A 170 -1.33 -4.73 -5.06
N HIS A 171 -1.76 -4.04 -6.13
CA HIS A 171 -3.01 -3.29 -6.16
C HIS A 171 -3.77 -3.54 -7.46
N VAL A 172 -5.12 -3.63 -7.34
CA VAL A 172 -6.05 -3.71 -8.46
C VAL A 172 -7.17 -2.70 -8.27
N SER A 173 -7.44 -1.92 -9.30
CA SER A 173 -8.58 -0.99 -9.39
C SER A 173 -9.50 -1.40 -10.52
N VAL A 174 -10.80 -1.42 -10.26
CA VAL A 174 -11.84 -1.72 -11.26
C VAL A 174 -12.99 -0.74 -11.12
N VAL A 175 -13.50 -0.26 -12.22
CA VAL A 175 -14.80 0.44 -12.30
C VAL A 175 -15.56 -0.17 -13.45
N ASP A 176 -16.82 -0.59 -13.23
CA ASP A 176 -17.68 -1.15 -14.26
C ASP A 176 -18.57 -0.09 -14.93
N GLU A 177 -19.34 -0.51 -15.93
CA GLU A 177 -20.22 0.37 -16.69
C GLU A 177 -21.38 0.96 -15.86
N ASP A 178 -21.76 0.30 -14.75
CA ASP A 178 -22.78 0.77 -13.81
C ASP A 178 -22.20 1.74 -12.77
N GLY A 179 -20.89 1.97 -12.80
CA GLY A 179 -20.16 2.85 -11.87
C GLY A 179 -19.85 2.21 -10.53
N MET A 180 -19.88 0.88 -10.41
CA MET A 180 -19.36 0.20 -9.23
C MET A 180 -17.83 0.29 -9.23
N ALA A 181 -17.26 0.92 -8.23
CA ALA A 181 -15.82 1.10 -8.07
C ALA A 181 -15.27 0.18 -6.97
N CYS A 182 -14.25 -0.60 -7.30
CA CYS A 182 -13.55 -1.48 -6.37
C CYS A 182 -12.04 -1.22 -6.41
N ALA A 183 -11.45 -0.97 -5.24
CA ALA A 183 -10.01 -0.83 -5.03
C ALA A 183 -9.53 -1.90 -4.06
N LEU A 184 -8.69 -2.83 -4.52
CA LEU A 184 -8.17 -3.95 -3.72
C LEU A 184 -6.65 -3.85 -3.61
N THR A 185 -6.14 -3.77 -2.38
CA THR A 185 -4.71 -3.83 -2.10
C THR A 185 -4.40 -5.04 -1.23
N ALA A 186 -3.44 -5.86 -1.64
CA ALA A 186 -2.97 -7.03 -0.91
C ALA A 186 -1.44 -7.01 -0.81
N SER A 187 -0.90 -7.49 0.32
CA SER A 187 0.54 -7.52 0.57
C SER A 187 0.98 -8.86 1.15
N SER A 188 2.12 -9.35 0.69
CA SER A 188 2.86 -10.45 1.30
C SER A 188 4.05 -9.97 2.17
N GLY A 189 4.04 -8.69 2.53
CA GLY A 189 5.20 -8.07 3.16
C GLY A 189 6.39 -8.04 2.20
N TYR A 190 7.57 -8.35 2.69
CA TYR A 190 8.76 -8.56 1.85
C TYR A 190 8.79 -9.95 1.18
N GLY A 191 7.82 -10.82 1.50
CA GLY A 191 7.86 -12.24 1.23
C GLY A 191 8.80 -12.98 2.20
N SER A 192 8.42 -14.16 2.65
CA SER A 192 9.23 -14.94 3.60
C SER A 192 10.42 -15.63 2.93
N GLY A 193 10.38 -15.83 1.62
CA GLY A 193 11.32 -16.69 0.90
C GLY A 193 11.10 -18.18 1.15
N MET A 194 9.99 -18.56 1.76
CA MET A 194 9.65 -19.93 2.12
C MET A 194 8.33 -20.34 1.48
N THR A 195 8.35 -21.46 0.77
CA THR A 195 7.16 -22.06 0.20
C THR A 195 6.57 -23.09 1.15
N ILE A 196 5.27 -23.04 1.39
CA ILE A 196 4.53 -24.03 2.19
C ILE A 196 4.62 -25.38 1.46
N ALA A 197 5.09 -26.41 2.18
CA ALA A 197 5.43 -27.69 1.59
C ALA A 197 4.28 -28.30 0.77
N GLY A 198 4.56 -28.67 -0.48
CA GLY A 198 3.63 -29.31 -1.41
C GLY A 198 2.44 -28.45 -1.86
N THR A 199 2.52 -27.13 -1.72
CA THR A 199 1.42 -26.21 -2.11
C THR A 199 1.81 -25.20 -3.18
N GLY A 200 3.10 -24.94 -3.42
CA GLY A 200 3.56 -23.82 -4.24
C GLY A 200 3.24 -22.45 -3.67
N VAL A 201 2.59 -22.35 -2.52
CA VAL A 201 2.23 -21.08 -1.88
C VAL A 201 3.43 -20.49 -1.15
N LEU A 202 3.91 -19.35 -1.62
CA LEU A 202 4.95 -18.57 -0.94
C LEU A 202 4.34 -17.89 0.29
N ALA A 203 4.89 -18.15 1.47
CA ALA A 203 4.42 -17.54 2.70
C ALA A 203 4.79 -16.05 2.76
N ASN A 204 3.95 -15.25 3.43
CA ASN A 204 4.24 -13.83 3.67
C ASN A 204 5.18 -13.65 4.88
N ASN A 205 5.72 -12.43 5.03
CA ASN A 205 6.44 -12.04 6.24
C ASN A 205 5.95 -10.70 6.81
N ALA A 206 4.67 -10.40 6.68
CA ALA A 206 4.11 -9.13 7.16
C ALA A 206 4.41 -8.86 8.65
N LEU A 207 4.46 -9.90 9.48
CA LEU A 207 4.89 -9.78 10.89
C LEU A 207 6.36 -9.36 11.04
N GLY A 208 7.19 -9.51 10.02
CA GLY A 208 8.59 -9.11 10.01
C GLY A 208 8.86 -7.72 9.42
N GLU A 209 7.82 -6.97 9.03
CA GLU A 209 7.98 -5.61 8.50
C GLU A 209 8.23 -4.61 9.64
N PRO A 210 9.44 -4.01 9.78
CA PRO A 210 9.76 -3.10 10.89
C PRO A 210 8.82 -1.89 10.97
N GLU A 211 8.42 -1.35 9.82
CA GLU A 211 7.50 -0.21 9.71
C GLU A 211 6.09 -0.48 10.21
N LEU A 212 5.68 -1.73 10.27
CA LEU A 212 4.40 -2.16 10.82
C LEU A 212 4.52 -2.64 12.26
N ASN A 213 5.74 -2.79 12.78
CA ASN A 213 6.07 -3.30 14.11
C ASN A 213 6.95 -2.33 14.90
N ARG A 214 6.60 -1.04 14.91
CA ARG A 214 7.37 0.03 15.56
C ARG A 214 7.57 -0.16 17.08
N ARG A 215 6.66 -0.89 17.72
CA ARG A 215 6.78 -1.28 19.14
C ARG A 215 7.72 -2.46 19.36
N GLY A 216 8.25 -3.03 18.29
CA GLY A 216 9.06 -4.25 18.28
C GLY A 216 8.30 -5.46 17.77
N LEU A 217 9.05 -6.46 17.27
CA LEU A 217 8.47 -7.73 16.84
C LEU A 217 7.78 -8.42 18.02
N HIS A 218 6.63 -9.00 17.76
CA HIS A 218 5.80 -9.71 18.78
C HIS A 218 5.33 -8.84 19.96
N ALA A 219 5.32 -7.50 19.81
CA ALA A 219 4.86 -6.59 20.87
C ALA A 219 3.32 -6.44 20.94
N LEU A 220 2.59 -6.97 19.96
CA LEU A 220 1.13 -6.96 19.97
C LEU A 220 0.58 -8.13 20.78
N GLU A 221 -0.54 -7.87 21.48
CA GLU A 221 -1.28 -8.94 22.15
C GLU A 221 -1.80 -9.97 21.13
N PRO A 222 -1.79 -11.27 21.46
CA PRO A 222 -2.37 -12.31 20.61
C PRO A 222 -3.81 -11.98 20.15
N GLY A 223 -4.13 -12.28 18.91
CA GLY A 223 -5.44 -11.94 18.30
C GLY A 223 -5.60 -10.49 17.84
N THR A 224 -4.64 -9.61 18.10
CA THR A 224 -4.64 -8.24 17.60
C THR A 224 -4.33 -8.21 16.11
N ARG A 225 -5.05 -7.37 15.35
CA ARG A 225 -4.72 -7.09 13.95
C ARG A 225 -3.52 -6.15 13.88
N MET A 226 -2.52 -6.54 13.10
CA MET A 226 -1.34 -5.71 12.89
C MET A 226 -1.67 -4.44 12.08
N ALA A 227 -0.77 -3.47 12.13
CA ALA A 227 -0.81 -2.27 11.32
C ALA A 227 -0.81 -2.59 9.80
N SER A 228 -1.33 -1.67 9.01
CA SER A 228 -1.28 -1.74 7.54
C SER A 228 -1.18 -0.34 6.93
N ASN A 229 -0.19 -0.14 6.06
CA ASN A 229 -0.01 1.10 5.30
C ASN A 229 -0.91 1.16 4.05
N MET A 230 -1.54 0.06 3.66
CA MET A 230 -2.41 0.01 2.49
C MET A 230 -3.57 1.00 2.63
N ALA A 231 -3.87 1.71 1.54
CA ALA A 231 -4.89 2.75 1.49
C ALA A 231 -5.71 2.66 0.19
N PRO A 232 -6.33 1.48 -0.12
CA PRO A 232 -7.24 1.40 -1.26
C PRO A 232 -8.34 2.43 -1.10
N THR A 233 -8.59 3.19 -2.16
CA THR A 233 -9.49 4.34 -2.12
C THR A 233 -10.45 4.30 -3.30
N THR A 234 -11.72 4.60 -3.05
CA THR A 234 -12.71 4.87 -4.08
C THR A 234 -13.19 6.31 -3.98
N GLY A 235 -13.66 6.87 -5.09
CA GLY A 235 -14.13 8.24 -5.14
C GLY A 235 -15.39 8.41 -5.98
N ARG A 236 -16.16 9.43 -5.64
CA ARG A 236 -17.28 9.92 -6.44
C ARG A 236 -17.20 11.43 -6.52
N SER A 237 -17.20 11.96 -7.74
CA SER A 237 -17.28 13.42 -7.95
C SER A 237 -18.72 13.90 -7.88
N ARG A 238 -18.90 15.21 -7.77
CA ARG A 238 -20.22 15.85 -7.76
C ARG A 238 -20.95 15.69 -9.09
N ASP A 239 -20.24 15.71 -10.20
CA ASP A 239 -20.76 15.50 -11.57
C ASP A 239 -21.05 14.03 -11.89
N GLY A 240 -20.69 13.13 -11.00
CA GLY A 240 -21.05 11.72 -11.11
C GLY A 240 -19.95 10.76 -11.54
N ALA A 241 -18.73 11.25 -11.84
CA ALA A 241 -17.60 10.36 -12.13
C ALA A 241 -17.29 9.42 -10.95
N ARG A 242 -16.72 8.26 -11.25
CA ARG A 242 -16.32 7.22 -10.29
C ARG A 242 -14.85 6.90 -10.42
N LEU A 243 -14.18 6.70 -9.31
CA LEU A 243 -12.75 6.41 -9.24
C LEU A 243 -12.49 5.21 -8.32
N ALA A 244 -11.63 4.32 -8.75
CA ALA A 244 -10.94 3.36 -7.91
C ALA A 244 -9.45 3.59 -8.04
N ILE A 245 -8.68 3.64 -6.94
CA ILE A 245 -7.26 3.96 -6.95
C ILE A 245 -6.54 3.32 -5.76
N GLY A 246 -5.29 2.96 -5.95
CA GLY A 246 -4.38 2.53 -4.89
C GLY A 246 -2.99 2.27 -5.43
N THR A 247 -2.08 1.86 -4.55
CA THR A 247 -0.67 1.66 -4.90
C THR A 247 0.00 0.66 -3.98
N PRO A 248 0.97 -0.12 -4.45
CA PRO A 248 2.04 -0.66 -3.63
C PRO A 248 3.03 0.43 -3.24
N GLY A 249 3.84 0.22 -2.20
CA GLY A 249 4.92 1.15 -1.88
C GLY A 249 5.26 1.33 -0.40
N ALA A 250 4.82 0.44 0.48
CA ALA A 250 5.10 0.49 1.93
C ALA A 250 4.63 1.83 2.58
N ASP A 251 5.54 2.56 3.19
CA ASP A 251 5.30 3.87 3.79
C ASP A 251 5.03 4.98 2.74
N ARG A 252 5.42 4.78 1.45
CA ARG A 252 5.16 5.73 0.35
C ARG A 252 3.74 5.62 -0.22
N ILE A 253 2.95 4.63 0.17
CA ILE A 253 1.57 4.43 -0.32
C ILE A 253 0.75 5.72 -0.17
N THR A 254 0.74 6.31 1.02
CA THR A 254 -0.11 7.48 1.31
C THR A 254 0.38 8.74 0.60
N THR A 255 1.70 8.94 0.49
CA THR A 255 2.27 10.11 -0.18
C THR A 255 2.11 10.05 -1.70
N ALA A 256 2.24 8.86 -2.30
CA ALA A 256 1.98 8.67 -3.72
C ALA A 256 0.49 8.92 -4.06
N LEU A 257 -0.42 8.35 -3.28
CA LEU A 257 -1.86 8.55 -3.48
C LEU A 257 -2.29 10.00 -3.25
N ALA A 258 -1.75 10.67 -2.23
CA ALA A 258 -2.09 12.07 -1.96
C ALA A 258 -1.73 12.97 -3.17
N GLN A 259 -0.56 12.78 -3.77
CA GLN A 259 -0.13 13.55 -4.95
C GLN A 259 -1.03 13.28 -6.16
N VAL A 260 -1.26 12.02 -6.52
CA VAL A 260 -2.11 11.68 -7.67
C VAL A 260 -3.56 12.17 -7.46
N LEU A 261 -4.10 12.01 -6.25
CA LEU A 261 -5.46 12.51 -5.94
C LEU A 261 -5.55 14.03 -5.99
N VAL A 262 -4.51 14.79 -5.61
CA VAL A 262 -4.47 16.25 -5.78
C VAL A 262 -4.54 16.60 -7.26
N HIS A 263 -3.74 15.98 -8.11
CA HIS A 263 -3.74 16.25 -9.54
C HIS A 263 -5.09 15.92 -10.19
N VAL A 264 -5.67 14.78 -9.87
CA VAL A 264 -6.99 14.38 -10.41
C VAL A 264 -8.12 15.23 -9.82
N CYS A 265 -8.19 15.37 -8.50
CA CYS A 265 -9.38 15.91 -7.83
C CYS A 265 -9.39 17.43 -7.65
N LEU A 266 -8.21 18.08 -7.55
CA LEU A 266 -8.10 19.53 -7.39
C LEU A 266 -7.64 20.23 -8.66
N HIS A 267 -6.71 19.62 -9.39
CA HIS A 267 -6.18 20.24 -10.61
C HIS A 267 -6.94 19.81 -11.88
N GLY A 268 -7.79 18.76 -11.80
CA GLY A 268 -8.60 18.28 -12.93
C GLY A 268 -7.77 17.62 -14.04
N GLU A 269 -6.59 17.13 -13.73
CA GLU A 269 -5.72 16.46 -14.69
C GLU A 269 -6.26 15.08 -15.10
N GLY A 270 -5.90 14.63 -16.30
CA GLY A 270 -6.22 13.30 -16.78
C GLY A 270 -5.59 12.22 -15.90
N LEU A 271 -6.27 11.05 -15.76
CA LEU A 271 -5.86 10.00 -14.83
C LEU A 271 -4.41 9.51 -15.06
N GLN A 272 -4.04 9.22 -16.31
CA GLN A 272 -2.67 8.77 -16.64
C GLN A 272 -1.66 9.91 -16.49
N GLU A 273 -2.01 11.14 -16.88
CA GLU A 273 -1.16 12.31 -16.70
C GLU A 273 -0.80 12.53 -15.23
N ALA A 274 -1.79 12.49 -14.34
CA ALA A 274 -1.58 12.61 -12.90
C ALA A 274 -0.70 11.49 -12.33
N ILE A 275 -0.82 10.27 -12.86
CA ILE A 275 0.02 9.12 -12.46
C ILE A 275 1.46 9.29 -12.91
N ASP A 276 1.69 9.84 -14.10
CA ASP A 276 3.02 10.03 -14.70
C ASP A 276 3.81 11.18 -14.06
N ARG A 277 3.14 12.12 -13.38
CA ARG A 277 3.79 13.26 -12.71
C ARG A 277 4.95 12.82 -11.83
N PRO A 278 6.06 13.57 -11.81
CA PRO A 278 7.18 13.36 -10.90
C PRO A 278 6.70 13.40 -9.46
N ARG A 279 7.28 12.53 -8.61
CA ARG A 279 6.86 12.36 -7.21
C ARG A 279 7.93 12.74 -6.22
N LEU A 280 7.47 13.11 -5.03
CA LEU A 280 8.29 13.31 -3.84
C LEU A 280 7.76 12.47 -2.67
N HIS A 281 8.62 12.27 -1.67
CA HIS A 281 8.28 11.67 -0.39
C HIS A 281 9.12 12.29 0.72
N VAL A 282 8.49 12.61 1.84
CA VAL A 282 9.22 13.04 3.03
C VAL A 282 9.63 11.79 3.81
N ARG A 283 10.93 11.56 3.88
CA ARG A 283 11.52 10.39 4.49
C ARG A 283 12.17 10.73 5.83
N HIS A 284 11.79 9.97 6.83
CA HIS A 284 12.46 9.97 8.12
C HIS A 284 13.52 8.87 8.13
N LEU A 285 14.73 9.19 8.57
CA LEU A 285 15.87 8.29 8.57
C LEU A 285 16.11 7.68 9.96
N ASP A 286 16.86 6.58 10.02
CA ASP A 286 17.13 5.86 11.27
C ASP A 286 17.92 6.67 12.31
N ASP A 287 18.64 7.70 11.86
CA ASP A 287 19.36 8.65 12.71
C ASP A 287 18.48 9.79 13.25
N GLY A 288 17.17 9.76 12.94
CA GLY A 288 16.19 10.77 13.32
C GLY A 288 16.17 12.01 12.40
N SER A 289 17.05 12.09 11.41
CA SER A 289 16.99 13.17 10.42
C SER A 289 15.83 12.97 9.42
N VAL A 290 15.42 14.07 8.81
CA VAL A 290 14.32 14.07 7.82
C VAL A 290 14.81 14.69 6.52
N ARG A 291 14.42 14.14 5.39
CA ARG A 291 14.75 14.67 4.07
C ARG A 291 13.58 14.51 3.09
N ILE A 292 13.66 15.21 1.97
CA ILE A 292 12.78 15.01 0.83
C ILE A 292 13.51 14.12 -0.18
N ASP A 293 12.99 12.91 -0.40
CA ASP A 293 13.31 12.10 -1.57
C ASP A 293 12.42 12.56 -2.74
N HIS A 294 12.96 12.84 -3.91
CA HIS A 294 12.19 13.26 -5.08
C HIS A 294 12.76 12.69 -6.38
N GLU A 295 11.94 12.53 -7.39
CA GLU A 295 12.37 12.16 -8.72
C GLU A 295 13.07 13.34 -9.40
N ARG A 296 14.02 13.06 -10.29
CA ARG A 296 14.71 14.07 -11.09
C ARG A 296 13.75 14.71 -12.08
N ASP A 297 13.47 15.98 -11.85
CA ASP A 297 12.64 16.85 -12.65
C ASP A 297 12.95 18.29 -12.25
N ASP A 298 13.21 19.15 -13.24
CA ASP A 298 13.70 20.51 -12.99
C ASP A 298 12.64 21.39 -12.32
N ASP A 299 11.37 21.27 -12.68
CA ASP A 299 10.27 22.05 -12.11
C ASP A 299 9.99 21.60 -10.67
N LEU A 300 10.02 20.29 -10.42
CA LEU A 300 9.91 19.73 -9.08
C LEU A 300 11.07 20.20 -8.18
N ALA A 301 12.29 20.12 -8.67
CA ALA A 301 13.48 20.57 -7.93
C ALA A 301 13.45 22.07 -7.64
N ALA A 302 13.02 22.89 -8.60
CA ALA A 302 12.85 24.32 -8.43
C ALA A 302 11.76 24.66 -7.39
N SER A 303 10.63 23.94 -7.42
CA SER A 303 9.55 24.12 -6.43
C SER A 303 9.96 23.76 -5.00
N LEU A 304 10.97 22.92 -4.83
CA LEU A 304 11.50 22.51 -3.53
C LEU A 304 12.70 23.37 -3.07
N ALA A 305 13.10 24.38 -3.84
CA ALA A 305 14.30 25.17 -3.55
C ALA A 305 14.25 25.87 -2.19
N ASP A 306 13.07 26.33 -1.77
CA ASP A 306 12.83 27.03 -0.52
C ASP A 306 12.59 26.09 0.69
N SER A 307 12.70 24.76 0.49
CA SER A 307 12.60 23.81 1.59
C SER A 307 13.85 23.87 2.49
N ASP A 308 13.63 23.85 3.80
CA ASP A 308 14.66 23.71 4.82
C ASP A 308 15.19 22.27 4.98
N LEU A 309 14.50 21.29 4.37
CA LEU A 309 14.89 19.88 4.44
C LEU A 309 15.96 19.53 3.40
N PRO A 310 16.94 18.70 3.77
CA PRO A 310 17.86 18.09 2.82
C PRO A 310 17.08 17.35 1.72
N ARG A 311 17.60 17.36 0.50
CA ARG A 311 16.98 16.71 -0.65
C ARG A 311 17.85 15.55 -1.15
N HIS A 312 17.19 14.50 -1.62
CA HIS A 312 17.83 13.36 -2.28
C HIS A 312 17.08 13.03 -3.57
N GLU A 313 17.81 13.18 -4.67
CA GLU A 313 17.26 12.94 -6.01
C GLU A 313 17.34 11.47 -6.39
N HIS A 314 16.28 10.96 -6.99
CA HIS A 314 16.18 9.64 -7.62
C HIS A 314 16.01 9.78 -9.12
N GLU A 315 16.32 8.71 -9.87
CA GLU A 315 16.01 8.66 -11.29
C GLU A 315 14.51 8.84 -11.57
N PRO A 316 14.12 9.38 -12.73
CA PRO A 316 12.73 9.45 -13.13
C PRO A 316 12.07 8.08 -13.10
N HIS A 317 10.81 8.02 -12.70
CA HIS A 317 10.03 6.79 -12.57
C HIS A 317 10.69 5.73 -11.66
N ALA A 318 11.36 6.16 -10.61
CA ALA A 318 11.97 5.25 -9.64
C ALA A 318 10.89 4.44 -8.90
N MET A 319 11.06 3.11 -8.87
CA MET A 319 10.16 2.18 -8.17
C MET A 319 9.96 2.52 -6.68
N PHE A 320 10.88 3.30 -6.11
CA PHE A 320 10.80 3.81 -4.74
C PHE A 320 9.48 4.55 -4.45
N PHE A 321 8.96 5.33 -5.41
CA PHE A 321 7.77 6.17 -5.23
C PHE A 321 6.43 5.44 -5.44
N GLY A 322 6.40 4.13 -5.33
CA GLY A 322 5.19 3.33 -5.44
C GLY A 322 4.89 2.87 -6.86
N GLY A 323 3.63 2.69 -7.18
CA GLY A 323 3.16 2.20 -8.47
C GLY A 323 1.64 2.29 -8.54
N VAL A 324 1.10 3.50 -8.74
CA VAL A 324 -0.33 3.78 -8.69
C VAL A 324 -1.07 3.09 -9.83
N GLY A 325 -2.08 2.27 -9.47
CA GLY A 325 -3.07 1.74 -10.40
C GLY A 325 -4.43 2.38 -10.17
N ALA A 326 -5.10 2.79 -11.24
CA ALA A 326 -6.41 3.42 -11.11
C ALA A 326 -7.34 3.09 -12.27
N ALA A 327 -8.65 3.10 -11.99
CA ALA A 327 -9.71 3.02 -12.99
C ALA A 327 -10.74 4.11 -12.72
N MET A 328 -11.32 4.68 -13.78
CA MET A 328 -12.28 5.77 -13.67
C MET A 328 -13.39 5.59 -14.71
N GLN A 329 -14.63 5.82 -14.27
CA GLN A 329 -15.75 6.14 -15.14
C GLN A 329 -15.96 7.65 -15.09
N HIS A 330 -15.93 8.30 -16.23
CA HIS A 330 -16.20 9.74 -16.38
C HIS A 330 -17.70 10.03 -16.30
N GLU A 331 -18.07 11.30 -16.12
CA GLU A 331 -19.47 11.77 -16.17
C GLU A 331 -20.20 11.31 -17.45
N SER A 332 -19.49 11.29 -18.57
CA SER A 332 -20.02 10.82 -19.86
C SER A 332 -20.30 9.31 -19.93
N GLY A 333 -19.96 8.54 -18.92
CA GLY A 333 -19.97 7.08 -18.91
C GLY A 333 -18.72 6.44 -19.53
N ALA A 334 -17.82 7.21 -20.14
CA ALA A 334 -16.58 6.69 -20.70
C ALA A 334 -15.67 6.13 -19.59
N LEU A 335 -15.04 4.99 -19.88
CA LEU A 335 -14.11 4.33 -18.98
C LEU A 335 -12.66 4.69 -19.33
N SER A 336 -11.85 4.84 -18.32
CA SER A 336 -10.40 4.99 -18.45
C SER A 336 -9.66 4.26 -17.34
N ALA A 337 -8.42 3.88 -17.61
CA ALA A 337 -7.55 3.24 -16.64
C ALA A 337 -6.14 3.84 -16.73
N GLY A 338 -5.44 3.89 -15.60
CA GLY A 338 -4.08 4.37 -15.50
C GLY A 338 -3.15 3.36 -14.85
N ALA A 339 -1.96 3.20 -15.43
CA ALA A 339 -0.91 2.31 -14.95
C ALA A 339 0.40 3.07 -14.75
N ASP A 340 1.01 2.87 -13.60
CA ASP A 340 2.23 3.57 -13.23
C ASP A 340 3.47 3.01 -13.94
N PRO A 341 4.24 3.83 -14.65
CA PRO A 341 5.48 3.40 -15.31
C PRO A 341 6.58 2.98 -14.32
N ARG A 342 6.45 3.32 -13.04
CA ARG A 342 7.42 2.97 -11.97
C ARG A 342 7.40 1.49 -11.62
N ARG A 343 6.38 0.74 -12.05
CA ARG A 343 6.25 -0.72 -11.83
C ARG A 343 5.69 -1.40 -13.07
N ALA A 344 5.89 -2.71 -13.15
CA ALA A 344 5.18 -3.51 -14.14
C ALA A 344 3.67 -3.48 -13.81
N ALA A 345 2.91 -2.80 -14.66
CA ALA A 345 1.47 -2.65 -14.52
C ALA A 345 0.80 -2.83 -15.88
N ALA A 346 -0.50 -3.15 -15.87
CA ALA A 346 -1.30 -3.29 -17.07
C ALA A 346 -2.69 -2.68 -16.86
N THR A 347 -3.28 -2.14 -17.93
CA THR A 347 -4.65 -1.67 -17.98
C THR A 347 -5.43 -2.41 -19.05
N ALA A 348 -6.72 -2.55 -18.81
CA ALA A 348 -7.67 -3.03 -19.81
C ALA A 348 -8.96 -2.19 -19.70
N VAL A 349 -9.54 -1.85 -20.85
CA VAL A 349 -10.86 -1.21 -20.95
C VAL A 349 -11.65 -2.07 -21.93
N GLY A 350 -12.81 -2.58 -21.48
CA GLY A 350 -13.69 -3.46 -22.25
C GLY A 350 -14.96 -2.75 -22.70
#